data_1d00e02abb197a7b609809ffdc5d9280
#
_entry.id   1d00e02abb197a7b609809ffdc5d9280
#
_cell.length_a   1.000
_cell.length_b   1.000
_cell.length_c   1.000
_cell.angle_alpha   90.00
_cell.angle_beta   90.00
_cell.angle_gamma   90.00
#
_symmetry.space_group_name_H-M   'P 1'
#
loop_
_entity.id
_entity.type
_entity.pdbx_description
1 polymer ?
#
loop_
_entity_poly.entity_id
_entity_poly.type
_entity_poly.pdbx_seq_one_letter_code
_entity_poly.pdbx_strand_id
1 'polypeptide(L)'
;LPCRVRSIEALAPDVRCIRLQLPFSERLEYLAGQYVDLIFPDGVRRSYSMATAPGTLEDVELHIRHLPGGHFTDRVFGVGSRPPLKEREIFRLEGPFGTFFLREDSDKAVVLLASGTGFAPIKAIVERITALQAAGSFRRPVRLYWGGRRPADLYHDALCRQWEKDLADFQYVPVLSDARP
;
A
#
# COMPACT_ATOMS: atom_id res chain seq x y z
N LEU A 1 -5.34 -18.01 2.60
CA LEU A 1 -5.95 -17.95 1.28
C LEU A 1 -4.88 -18.16 0.19
N PRO A 2 -5.09 -18.95 -0.86
CA PRO A 2 -4.24 -18.94 -2.04
C PRO A 2 -4.42 -17.61 -2.78
N CYS A 3 -3.35 -17.06 -3.32
CA CYS A 3 -3.39 -15.86 -4.17
C CYS A 3 -2.41 -15.99 -5.32
N ARG A 4 -2.70 -15.34 -6.43
CA ARG A 4 -1.91 -15.38 -7.65
C ARG A 4 -1.38 -13.99 -7.99
N VAL A 5 -0.11 -13.88 -8.35
CA VAL A 5 0.46 -12.63 -8.88
C VAL A 5 -0.25 -12.27 -10.19
N ARG A 6 -0.97 -11.17 -10.21
CA ARG A 6 -1.66 -10.62 -11.39
C ARG A 6 -0.75 -9.72 -12.20
N SER A 7 -0.06 -8.78 -11.52
CA SER A 7 0.89 -7.88 -12.16
C SER A 7 2.03 -7.49 -11.22
N ILE A 8 3.13 -7.06 -11.83
CA ILE A 8 4.30 -6.49 -11.16
C ILE A 8 4.67 -5.22 -11.91
N GLU A 9 4.50 -4.06 -11.30
CA GLU A 9 4.68 -2.76 -11.92
C GLU A 9 5.77 -1.95 -11.19
N ALA A 10 6.56 -1.18 -11.94
CA ALA A 10 7.54 -0.27 -11.34
C ALA A 10 6.86 1.01 -10.87
N LEU A 11 6.99 1.34 -9.58
CA LEU A 11 6.55 2.63 -9.01
C LEU A 11 7.72 3.60 -8.86
N ALA A 12 8.91 3.08 -8.55
CA ALA A 12 10.17 3.81 -8.44
C ALA A 12 11.32 2.84 -8.77
N PRO A 13 12.56 3.32 -8.92
CA PRO A 13 13.70 2.42 -9.16
C PRO A 13 13.82 1.29 -8.14
N ASP A 14 13.50 1.56 -6.87
CA ASP A 14 13.58 0.63 -5.75
C ASP A 14 12.22 0.20 -5.18
N VAL A 15 11.10 0.53 -5.86
CA VAL A 15 9.75 0.17 -5.41
C VAL A 15 8.96 -0.48 -6.54
N ARG A 16 8.31 -1.61 -6.22
CA ARG A 16 7.36 -2.32 -7.11
C ARG A 16 5.98 -2.37 -6.48
N CYS A 17 4.97 -2.22 -7.31
CA CYS A 17 3.60 -2.60 -6.99
C CYS A 17 3.38 -4.04 -7.41
N ILE A 18 2.89 -4.87 -6.50
CA ILE A 18 2.44 -6.24 -6.81
C ILE A 18 0.94 -6.29 -6.56
N ARG A 19 0.19 -6.74 -7.56
CA ARG A 19 -1.23 -7.04 -7.41
C ARG A 19 -1.43 -8.53 -7.28
N LEU A 20 -2.14 -8.93 -6.24
CA LEU A 20 -2.44 -10.32 -5.92
C LEU A 20 -3.93 -10.56 -6.09
N GLN A 21 -4.28 -11.46 -7.00
CA GLN A 21 -5.65 -11.89 -7.25
C GLN A 21 -6.02 -13.04 -6.31
N LEU A 22 -7.14 -12.91 -5.61
CA LEU A 22 -7.75 -13.99 -4.84
C LEU A 22 -8.65 -14.86 -5.73
N PRO A 23 -8.92 -16.13 -5.38
CA PRO A 23 -9.93 -16.93 -6.03
C PRO A 23 -11.31 -16.25 -5.95
N PHE A 24 -12.14 -16.43 -6.98
CA PHE A 24 -13.50 -15.85 -7.00
C PHE A 24 -14.40 -16.31 -5.83
N SER A 25 -14.12 -17.48 -5.27
CA SER A 25 -14.84 -18.02 -4.10
C SER A 25 -14.42 -17.41 -2.78
N GLU A 26 -13.34 -16.65 -2.76
CA GLU A 26 -12.73 -16.13 -1.55
C GLU A 26 -12.81 -14.60 -1.50
N ARG A 27 -13.10 -14.08 -0.32
CA ARG A 27 -13.05 -12.64 -0.05
C ARG A 27 -12.17 -12.40 1.16
N LEU A 28 -11.31 -11.40 1.05
CA LEU A 28 -10.56 -10.87 2.18
C LEU A 28 -11.31 -9.68 2.75
N GLU A 29 -11.96 -9.87 3.89
CA GLU A 29 -12.57 -8.77 4.63
C GLU A 29 -11.52 -8.12 5.51
N TYR A 30 -11.27 -6.84 5.33
CA TYR A 30 -10.26 -6.09 6.08
C TYR A 30 -10.64 -4.62 6.25
N LEU A 31 -9.94 -3.93 7.14
CA LEU A 31 -10.04 -2.48 7.33
C LEU A 31 -8.86 -1.79 6.62
N ALA A 32 -9.13 -0.64 6.01
CA ALA A 32 -8.10 0.15 5.32
C ALA A 32 -6.97 0.52 6.28
N GLY A 33 -5.75 0.08 5.96
CA GLY A 33 -4.55 0.24 6.79
C GLY A 33 -3.98 -1.05 7.36
N GLN A 34 -4.74 -2.15 7.34
CA GLN A 34 -4.26 -3.45 7.79
C GLN A 34 -3.26 -4.09 6.82
N TYR A 35 -2.60 -5.16 7.27
CA TYR A 35 -1.57 -5.89 6.51
C TYR A 35 -1.91 -7.38 6.38
N VAL A 36 -1.19 -8.05 5.49
CA VAL A 36 -1.23 -9.50 5.29
C VAL A 36 0.17 -10.09 5.34
N ASP A 37 0.25 -11.36 5.69
CA ASP A 37 1.47 -12.16 5.54
C ASP A 37 1.45 -12.94 4.24
N LEU A 38 2.50 -12.81 3.44
CA LEU A 38 2.80 -13.73 2.35
C LEU A 38 3.58 -14.92 2.92
N ILE A 39 3.11 -16.11 2.64
CA ILE A 39 3.72 -17.37 3.08
C ILE A 39 4.31 -18.06 1.86
N PHE A 40 5.64 -18.27 1.90
CA PHE A 40 6.39 -18.91 0.83
C PHE A 40 6.45 -20.42 1.02
N PRO A 41 6.76 -21.20 -0.07
CA PRO A 41 6.83 -22.66 0.00
C PRO A 41 7.83 -23.21 1.04
N ASP A 42 8.87 -22.44 1.36
CA ASP A 42 9.86 -22.77 2.39
C ASP A 42 9.43 -22.40 3.82
N GLY A 43 8.17 -21.96 3.99
CA GLY A 43 7.62 -21.56 5.28
C GLY A 43 7.99 -20.14 5.73
N VAL A 44 8.82 -19.42 4.98
CA VAL A 44 9.15 -18.03 5.27
C VAL A 44 7.91 -17.16 5.14
N ARG A 45 7.75 -16.23 6.09
CA ARG A 45 6.65 -15.25 6.10
C ARG A 45 7.20 -13.83 5.93
N ARG A 46 6.45 -13.00 5.21
CA ARG A 46 6.73 -11.55 5.10
C ARG A 46 5.43 -10.77 5.15
N SER A 47 5.39 -9.79 6.03
CA SER A 47 4.22 -8.92 6.24
C SER A 47 4.29 -7.71 5.31
N TYR A 48 3.16 -7.42 4.67
CA TYR A 48 3.00 -6.26 3.80
C TYR A 48 1.65 -5.60 4.05
N SER A 49 1.68 -4.27 4.24
CA SER A 49 0.45 -3.49 4.32
C SER A 49 -0.27 -3.47 2.97
N MET A 50 -1.58 -3.61 3.01
CA MET A 50 -2.42 -3.51 1.82
C MET A 50 -2.55 -2.05 1.41
N ALA A 51 -2.34 -1.77 0.13
CA ALA A 51 -2.34 -0.43 -0.44
C ALA A 51 -3.68 -0.06 -1.12
N THR A 52 -4.68 -0.93 -1.05
CA THR A 52 -6.03 -0.71 -1.56
C THR A 52 -7.04 -0.65 -0.43
N ALA A 53 -8.09 0.16 -0.59
CA ALA A 53 -9.23 0.12 0.32
C ALA A 53 -10.08 -1.13 0.07
N PRO A 54 -10.74 -1.68 1.11
CA PRO A 54 -11.63 -2.83 0.92
C PRO A 54 -12.78 -2.47 -0.02
N GLY A 55 -13.14 -3.42 -0.89
CA GLY A 55 -14.28 -3.28 -1.81
C GLY A 55 -14.03 -2.43 -3.06
N THR A 56 -12.83 -1.88 -3.25
CA THR A 56 -12.51 -1.07 -4.43
C THR A 56 -12.01 -1.90 -5.61
N LEU A 57 -11.28 -2.97 -5.35
CA LEU A 57 -10.72 -3.88 -6.36
C LEU A 57 -10.85 -5.33 -5.88
N GLU A 58 -10.85 -6.28 -6.82
CA GLU A 58 -10.78 -7.73 -6.53
C GLU A 58 -9.37 -8.18 -6.10
N ASP A 59 -8.37 -7.29 -6.25
CA ASP A 59 -6.96 -7.58 -6.03
C ASP A 59 -6.44 -6.89 -4.77
N VAL A 60 -5.53 -7.56 -4.08
CA VAL A 60 -4.73 -6.98 -2.99
C VAL A 60 -3.49 -6.34 -3.59
N GLU A 61 -3.32 -5.03 -3.41
CA GLU A 61 -2.15 -4.28 -3.85
C GLU A 61 -1.13 -4.16 -2.73
N LEU A 62 0.13 -4.47 -3.03
CA LEU A 62 1.27 -4.37 -2.11
C LEU A 62 2.37 -3.52 -2.73
N HIS A 63 2.97 -2.62 -1.95
CA HIS A 63 4.13 -1.84 -2.35
C HIS A 63 5.39 -2.45 -1.74
N ILE A 64 6.28 -2.95 -2.58
CA ILE A 64 7.49 -3.67 -2.17
C ILE A 64 8.72 -2.83 -2.47
N ARG A 65 9.45 -2.43 -1.42
CA ARG A 65 10.77 -1.81 -1.57
C ARG A 65 11.84 -2.88 -1.64
N HIS A 66 12.82 -2.69 -2.52
CA HIS A 66 13.98 -3.55 -2.60
C HIS A 66 14.82 -3.45 -1.32
N LEU A 67 15.05 -4.58 -0.71
CA LEU A 67 16.03 -4.76 0.36
C LEU A 67 17.11 -5.71 -0.16
N PRO A 68 18.33 -5.24 -0.48
CA PRO A 68 19.39 -6.09 -1.01
C PRO A 68 19.66 -7.29 -0.10
N GLY A 69 19.72 -8.50 -0.69
CA GLY A 69 19.82 -9.76 0.04
C GLY A 69 18.50 -10.25 0.66
N GLY A 70 17.42 -9.53 0.45
CA GLY A 70 16.10 -9.91 0.96
C GLY A 70 15.52 -11.13 0.22
N HIS A 71 15.09 -12.13 0.98
CA HIS A 71 14.56 -13.40 0.45
C HIS A 71 13.52 -13.23 -0.65
N PHE A 72 12.57 -12.31 -0.48
CA PHE A 72 11.50 -12.06 -1.43
C PHE A 72 11.79 -10.86 -2.32
N THR A 73 12.32 -9.79 -1.75
CA THR A 73 12.52 -8.55 -2.51
C THR A 73 13.50 -8.71 -3.65
N ASP A 74 14.57 -9.51 -3.50
CA ASP A 74 15.50 -9.82 -4.58
C ASP A 74 14.77 -10.52 -5.75
N ARG A 75 13.83 -11.44 -5.46
CA ARG A 75 13.00 -12.06 -6.49
C ARG A 75 12.09 -11.06 -7.21
N VAL A 76 11.48 -10.15 -6.45
CA VAL A 76 10.61 -9.10 -7.01
C VAL A 76 11.37 -8.20 -7.97
N PHE A 77 12.64 -7.94 -7.69
CA PHE A 77 13.51 -7.08 -8.50
C PHE A 77 14.36 -7.85 -9.52
N GLY A 78 14.26 -9.17 -9.56
CA GLY A 78 15.00 -10.02 -10.51
C GLY A 78 16.50 -10.01 -10.27
N VAL A 79 16.94 -9.83 -9.02
CA VAL A 79 18.35 -9.83 -8.63
C VAL A 79 18.67 -11.01 -7.70
N GLY A 80 19.96 -11.32 -7.55
CA GLY A 80 20.40 -12.45 -6.72
C GLY A 80 20.31 -13.80 -7.44
N SER A 81 20.45 -14.88 -6.67
CA SER A 81 20.54 -16.28 -7.20
C SER A 81 19.21 -16.97 -7.35
N ARG A 82 18.13 -16.41 -6.81
CA ARG A 82 16.79 -17.01 -6.87
C ARG A 82 16.06 -16.62 -8.15
N PRO A 83 15.17 -17.49 -8.68
CA PRO A 83 14.38 -17.14 -9.84
C PRO A 83 13.57 -15.87 -9.61
N PRO A 84 13.52 -14.93 -10.59
CA PRO A 84 12.67 -13.75 -10.49
C PRO A 84 11.21 -14.11 -10.25
N LEU A 85 10.52 -13.25 -9.51
CA LEU A 85 9.07 -13.35 -9.37
C LEU A 85 8.40 -13.16 -10.73
N LYS A 86 7.42 -14.00 -11.04
CA LYS A 86 6.66 -13.94 -12.29
C LYS A 86 5.18 -13.79 -12.04
N GLU A 87 4.50 -13.17 -12.99
CA GLU A 87 3.05 -13.21 -13.06
C GLU A 87 2.55 -14.67 -13.08
N ARG A 88 1.38 -14.89 -12.52
CA ARG A 88 0.71 -16.19 -12.32
C ARG A 88 1.35 -17.08 -11.25
N GLU A 89 2.43 -16.66 -10.61
CA GLU A 89 2.99 -17.38 -9.46
C GLU A 89 1.98 -17.38 -8.32
N ILE A 90 1.90 -18.50 -7.58
CA ILE A 90 0.92 -18.69 -6.51
C ILE A 90 1.62 -18.61 -5.16
N PHE A 91 1.07 -17.85 -4.25
CA PHE A 91 1.44 -17.76 -2.85
C PHE A 91 0.27 -18.11 -1.94
N ARG A 92 0.57 -18.28 -0.67
CA ARG A 92 -0.44 -18.27 0.38
C ARG A 92 -0.41 -16.91 1.07
N LEU A 93 -1.59 -16.38 1.30
CA LEU A 93 -1.82 -15.14 2.01
C LEU A 93 -2.56 -15.46 3.30
N GLU A 94 -2.15 -14.87 4.41
CA GLU A 94 -2.81 -14.95 5.70
C GLU A 94 -3.07 -13.54 6.23
N GLY A 95 -4.22 -13.32 6.81
CA GLY A 95 -4.65 -12.03 7.32
C GLY A 95 -6.18 -11.87 7.25
N PRO A 96 -6.71 -10.67 7.49
CA PRO A 96 -5.96 -9.43 7.78
C PRO A 96 -5.38 -9.39 9.19
N PHE A 97 -4.32 -8.62 9.38
CA PHE A 97 -3.69 -8.38 10.66
C PHE A 97 -3.51 -6.88 10.92
N GLY A 98 -3.26 -6.55 12.18
CA GLY A 98 -2.90 -5.20 12.63
C GLY A 98 -4.08 -4.37 13.10
N THR A 99 -3.74 -3.40 13.95
CA THR A 99 -4.67 -2.46 14.58
C THR A 99 -4.53 -1.04 14.03
N PHE A 100 -3.69 -0.84 13.01
CA PHE A 100 -3.53 0.40 12.28
C PHE A 100 -4.59 0.46 11.18
N PHE A 101 -5.67 1.19 11.41
CA PHE A 101 -6.74 1.42 10.44
C PHE A 101 -7.51 2.71 10.76
N LEU A 102 -8.27 3.19 9.78
CA LEU A 102 -9.09 4.39 9.93
C LEU A 102 -10.14 4.20 11.03
N ARG A 103 -10.15 5.10 12.02
CA ARG A 103 -11.17 5.16 13.07
C ARG A 103 -12.37 5.92 12.52
N GLU A 104 -13.33 5.19 11.95
CA GLU A 104 -14.52 5.78 11.32
C GLU A 104 -15.52 6.30 12.36
N ASP A 105 -15.48 5.79 13.57
CA ASP A 105 -16.28 6.18 14.73
C ASP A 105 -15.82 7.45 15.44
N SER A 106 -14.73 8.09 14.99
CA SER A 106 -14.17 9.32 15.56
C SER A 106 -14.61 10.55 14.77
N ASP A 107 -14.77 11.67 15.46
CA ASP A 107 -15.04 13.01 14.88
C ASP A 107 -13.78 13.88 14.74
N LYS A 108 -12.64 13.42 15.26
CA LYS A 108 -11.38 14.14 15.27
C LYS A 108 -10.76 14.26 13.88
N ALA A 109 -9.99 15.32 13.65
CA ALA A 109 -9.14 15.44 12.46
C ALA A 109 -8.22 14.23 12.30
N VAL A 110 -7.94 13.86 11.05
CA VAL A 110 -7.07 12.75 10.70
C VAL A 110 -5.70 13.28 10.30
N VAL A 111 -4.65 12.82 10.98
CA VAL A 111 -3.27 13.09 10.60
C VAL A 111 -2.63 11.78 10.16
N LEU A 112 -2.20 11.73 8.91
CA LEU A 112 -1.57 10.58 8.27
C LEU A 112 -0.09 10.87 8.08
N LEU A 113 0.77 10.00 8.64
CA LEU A 113 2.21 10.11 8.51
C LEU A 113 2.75 8.89 7.77
N ALA A 114 3.43 9.11 6.66
CA ALA A 114 4.07 8.06 5.86
C ALA A 114 5.56 8.33 5.69
N SER A 115 6.35 7.27 5.62
CA SER A 115 7.74 7.30 5.18
C SER A 115 8.00 6.14 4.23
N GLY A 116 8.58 6.42 3.07
CA GLY A 116 8.84 5.40 2.06
C GLY A 116 7.59 4.59 1.69
N THR A 117 7.70 3.26 1.68
CA THR A 117 6.57 2.35 1.40
C THR A 117 5.57 2.22 2.55
N GLY A 118 5.80 2.86 3.70
CA GLY A 118 4.78 3.10 4.70
C GLY A 118 3.60 3.93 4.16
N PHE A 119 3.71 4.44 2.95
CA PHE A 119 2.62 5.03 2.19
C PHE A 119 1.54 4.01 1.78
N ALA A 120 1.85 2.73 1.63
CA ALA A 120 0.89 1.71 1.22
C ALA A 120 -0.40 1.69 2.08
N PRO A 121 -0.34 1.52 3.42
CA PRO A 121 -1.54 1.55 4.24
C PRO A 121 -2.22 2.93 4.25
N ILE A 122 -1.47 4.01 4.09
CA ILE A 122 -2.00 5.37 4.00
C ILE A 122 -2.84 5.53 2.71
N LYS A 123 -2.37 4.99 1.58
CA LYS A 123 -3.13 4.99 0.32
C LYS A 123 -4.48 4.30 0.52
N ALA A 124 -4.50 3.12 1.13
CA ALA A 124 -5.75 2.40 1.43
C ALA A 124 -6.71 3.24 2.30
N ILE A 125 -6.17 3.93 3.32
CA ILE A 125 -6.96 4.79 4.20
C ILE A 125 -7.54 5.98 3.42
N VAL A 126 -6.76 6.64 2.57
CA VAL A 126 -7.26 7.79 1.78
C VAL A 126 -8.29 7.33 0.75
N GLU A 127 -8.13 6.19 0.10
CA GLU A 127 -9.15 5.61 -0.78
C GLU A 127 -10.45 5.32 -0.02
N ARG A 128 -10.36 4.81 1.20
CA ARG A 128 -11.55 4.63 2.07
C ARG A 128 -12.20 5.96 2.41
N ILE A 129 -11.43 6.98 2.77
CA ILE A 129 -11.93 8.34 3.01
C ILE A 129 -12.62 8.89 1.77
N THR A 130 -12.05 8.69 0.58
CA THR A 130 -12.65 9.09 -0.69
C THR A 130 -14.05 8.49 -0.86
N ALA A 131 -14.18 7.18 -0.63
CA ALA A 131 -15.47 6.50 -0.71
C ALA A 131 -16.48 7.03 0.33
N LEU A 132 -16.02 7.29 1.56
CA LEU A 132 -16.85 7.83 2.62
C LEU A 132 -17.28 9.29 2.36
N GLN A 133 -16.41 10.12 1.79
CA GLN A 133 -16.76 11.48 1.38
C GLN A 133 -17.79 11.46 0.24
N ALA A 134 -17.61 10.61 -0.76
CA ALA A 134 -18.58 10.43 -1.86
C ALA A 134 -19.95 9.99 -1.35
N ALA A 135 -20.00 9.17 -0.29
CA ALA A 135 -21.23 8.77 0.39
C ALA A 135 -21.79 9.82 1.37
N GLY A 136 -21.10 10.97 1.56
CA GLY A 136 -21.50 12.03 2.48
C GLY A 136 -21.31 11.70 3.97
N SER A 137 -20.62 10.61 4.29
CA SER A 137 -20.44 10.09 5.66
C SER A 137 -19.12 10.47 6.32
N PHE A 138 -18.23 11.19 5.62
CA PHE A 138 -16.95 11.67 6.17
C PHE A 138 -16.75 13.16 5.87
N ARG A 139 -16.54 13.95 6.92
CA ARG A 139 -16.37 15.43 6.81
C ARG A 139 -15.21 15.96 7.66
N ARG A 140 -14.33 15.08 8.12
CA ARG A 140 -13.23 15.45 9.02
C ARG A 140 -12.05 16.01 8.21
N PRO A 141 -11.31 17.01 8.77
CA PRO A 141 -10.06 17.45 8.16
C PRO A 141 -9.05 16.32 8.05
N VAL A 142 -8.32 16.24 6.93
CA VAL A 142 -7.27 15.26 6.70
C VAL A 142 -5.96 15.96 6.35
N ARG A 143 -4.88 15.59 7.02
CA ARG A 143 -3.54 16.11 6.75
C ARG A 143 -2.61 14.92 6.50
N LEU A 144 -2.05 14.82 5.29
CA LEU A 144 -1.12 13.79 4.89
C LEU A 144 0.29 14.36 4.81
N TYR A 145 1.19 13.81 5.61
CA TYR A 145 2.63 14.07 5.53
C TYR A 145 3.33 12.82 4.99
N TRP A 146 4.01 12.95 3.87
CA TRP A 146 4.78 11.82 3.31
C TRP A 146 6.23 12.18 3.16
N GLY A 147 7.10 11.47 3.90
CA GLY A 147 8.54 11.66 3.96
C GLY A 147 9.29 10.77 2.97
N GLY A 148 10.24 11.37 2.28
CA GLY A 148 11.25 10.71 1.47
C GLY A 148 12.59 11.44 1.56
N ARG A 149 13.66 10.85 1.06
CA ARG A 149 14.95 11.54 0.96
C ARG A 149 14.96 12.51 -0.23
N ARG A 150 14.47 12.05 -1.37
CA ARG A 150 14.44 12.77 -2.67
C ARG A 150 13.03 12.75 -3.26
N PRO A 151 12.70 13.64 -4.19
CA PRO A 151 11.39 13.66 -4.86
C PRO A 151 10.99 12.30 -5.47
N ALA A 152 11.94 11.55 -6.04
CA ALA A 152 11.70 10.22 -6.62
C ALA A 152 11.25 9.16 -5.61
N ASP A 153 11.49 9.37 -4.31
CA ASP A 153 11.03 8.47 -3.24
C ASP A 153 9.52 8.61 -2.99
N LEU A 154 8.93 9.74 -3.39
CA LEU A 154 7.50 10.02 -3.31
C LEU A 154 6.79 9.52 -4.58
N TYR A 155 6.82 8.23 -4.81
CA TYR A 155 6.43 7.58 -6.07
C TYR A 155 4.95 7.74 -6.48
N HIS A 156 4.10 8.23 -5.60
CA HIS A 156 2.70 8.61 -5.83
C HIS A 156 2.42 10.09 -5.51
N ASP A 157 3.42 10.98 -5.63
CA ASP A 157 3.25 12.42 -5.39
C ASP A 157 2.11 13.01 -6.23
N ALA A 158 2.03 12.65 -7.50
CA ALA A 158 0.96 13.11 -8.39
C ALA A 158 -0.44 12.67 -7.91
N LEU A 159 -0.57 11.44 -7.38
CA LEU A 159 -1.81 10.95 -6.80
C LEU A 159 -2.19 11.74 -5.55
N CYS A 160 -1.24 12.02 -4.66
CA CYS A 160 -1.48 12.80 -3.45
C CYS A 160 -1.95 14.23 -3.78
N ARG A 161 -1.35 14.86 -4.80
CA ARG A 161 -1.77 16.18 -5.30
C ARG A 161 -3.15 16.14 -5.96
N GLN A 162 -3.52 15.02 -6.57
CA GLN A 162 -4.86 14.85 -7.11
C GLN A 162 -5.89 14.74 -5.97
N TRP A 163 -5.61 13.98 -4.91
CA TRP A 163 -6.48 13.92 -3.74
C TRP A 163 -6.69 15.30 -3.09
N GLU A 164 -5.64 16.13 -3.04
CA GLU A 164 -5.75 17.49 -2.50
C GLU A 164 -6.72 18.38 -3.29
N LYS A 165 -6.90 18.11 -4.60
CA LYS A 165 -7.87 18.81 -5.44
C LYS A 165 -9.27 18.23 -5.32
N ASP A 166 -9.39 16.91 -5.18
CA ASP A 166 -10.64 16.19 -5.29
C ASP A 166 -11.38 16.03 -3.95
N LEU A 167 -10.62 15.98 -2.83
CA LEU A 167 -11.17 15.70 -1.52
C LEU A 167 -11.42 16.98 -0.72
N ALA A 168 -12.55 17.03 -0.03
CA ALA A 168 -12.88 18.13 0.85
C ALA A 168 -11.96 18.14 2.09
N ASP A 169 -11.43 19.33 2.43
CA ASP A 169 -10.55 19.58 3.58
C ASP A 169 -9.37 18.59 3.71
N PHE A 170 -8.74 18.27 2.58
CA PHE A 170 -7.55 17.44 2.48
C PHE A 170 -6.33 18.29 2.16
N GLN A 171 -5.24 18.08 2.87
CA GLN A 171 -3.96 18.74 2.61
C GLN A 171 -2.84 17.69 2.51
N TYR A 172 -2.03 17.80 1.47
CA TYR A 172 -0.83 16.99 1.27
C TYR A 172 0.44 17.81 1.49
N VAL A 173 1.33 17.30 2.33
CA VAL A 173 2.62 17.91 2.63
C VAL A 173 3.74 16.91 2.31
N PRO A 174 4.41 17.02 1.15
CA PRO A 174 5.62 16.26 0.88
C PRO A 174 6.76 16.76 1.78
N VAL A 175 7.50 15.83 2.39
CA VAL A 175 8.63 16.13 3.27
C VAL A 175 9.90 15.48 2.70
N LEU A 176 10.93 16.27 2.42
CA LEU A 176 12.19 15.79 1.87
C LEU A 176 13.33 16.05 2.85
N SER A 177 14.09 15.00 3.20
CA SER A 177 15.22 15.10 4.12
C SER A 177 16.55 15.42 3.43
N ASP A 178 16.67 15.19 2.12
CA ASP A 178 17.86 15.43 1.31
C ASP A 178 17.59 16.51 0.23
N ALA A 179 16.82 17.52 0.63
CA ALA A 179 16.59 18.69 -0.21
C ALA A 179 17.80 19.60 -0.15
N ARG A 180 18.81 19.34 -0.99
CA ARG A 180 19.83 20.34 -1.29
C ARG A 180 19.27 21.29 -2.35
N PRO A 181 19.50 22.59 -2.18
CA PRO A 181 19.12 23.57 -3.19
C PRO A 181 19.80 23.32 -4.54
#